data_e259d4f4bae600aa76c5db7984ffa4fb
#
_entry.id   e259d4f4bae600aa76c5db7984ffa4fb
#
_cell.length_a   1.000
_cell.length_b   1.000
_cell.length_c   1.000
_cell.angle_alpha   90.00
_cell.angle_beta   90.00
_cell.angle_gamma   90.00
#
_symmetry.space_group_name_H-M   'P 1'
#
loop_
_entity.id
_entity.type
_entity.pdbx_description
1 polymer ?
#
loop_
_entity_poly.entity_id
_entity_poly.type
_entity_poly.pdbx_seq_one_letter_code
_entity_poly.pdbx_strand_id
1 'polypeptide(L)'
;AVELNRTMAELEAAIRTEAGEPSLNINSTRQLGEVLFAKMRIAEKPKMTKTKQFCTDEEYLQTFAHKHRIVDLILEYRGVKKLLSTYVEALPQLVNRTTGRIHTSFNQAVTATGRLSSTNPNLQNIPVRDEMGRRIRKAFIPSDDDHLLLSADYSQVELRLMAHLSGDEALIEAFRHGEDIHRATAARLFGIPLAEVTPEHRRKAKTANFGIIYGISAFGLKQRMGNITMEEAKRIIDG
;
A
#
# COMPACT_ATOMS: atom_id res chain seq x y z
N ALA A 1 -5.85 -1.73 21.86
CA ALA A 1 -7.30 -1.56 21.67
C ALA A 1 -7.79 -0.18 22.17
N VAL A 2 -7.63 0.15 23.45
CA VAL A 2 -8.20 1.38 24.06
C VAL A 2 -7.80 2.65 23.32
N GLU A 3 -6.51 2.83 23.03
CA GLU A 3 -6.00 4.00 22.28
C GLU A 3 -6.62 4.10 20.88
N LEU A 4 -6.64 3.00 20.12
CA LEU A 4 -7.23 2.99 18.78
C LEU A 4 -8.74 3.25 18.77
N ASN A 5 -9.47 2.73 19.76
CA ASN A 5 -10.89 3.00 19.89
C ASN A 5 -11.15 4.49 20.21
N ARG A 6 -10.31 5.11 21.04
CA ARG A 6 -10.39 6.55 21.31
C ARG A 6 -10.12 7.36 20.03
N THR A 7 -9.03 7.08 19.33
CA THR A 7 -8.71 7.75 18.05
C THR A 7 -9.84 7.57 17.04
N MET A 8 -10.42 6.37 16.94
CA MET A 8 -11.54 6.11 16.03
C MET A 8 -12.77 6.95 16.37
N ALA A 9 -13.12 7.08 17.68
CA ALA A 9 -14.23 7.91 18.12
C ALA A 9 -13.99 9.42 17.86
N GLU A 10 -12.76 9.89 18.06
CA GLU A 10 -12.35 11.27 17.76
C GLU A 10 -12.46 11.55 16.26
N LEU A 11 -11.99 10.64 15.41
CA LEU A 11 -12.10 10.75 13.95
C LEU A 11 -13.56 10.70 13.47
N GLU A 12 -14.40 9.83 14.05
CA GLU A 12 -15.83 9.80 13.76
C GLU A 12 -16.52 11.13 14.05
N ALA A 13 -16.24 11.70 15.22
CA ALA A 13 -16.80 12.99 15.61
C ALA A 13 -16.32 14.11 14.67
N ALA A 14 -15.04 14.13 14.33
CA ALA A 14 -14.46 15.10 13.40
C ALA A 14 -15.06 15.00 11.99
N ILE A 15 -15.24 13.77 11.46
CA ILE A 15 -15.84 13.54 10.15
C ILE A 15 -17.30 14.02 10.12
N ARG A 16 -18.10 13.69 11.15
CA ARG A 16 -19.50 14.13 11.24
C ARG A 16 -19.62 15.64 11.32
N THR A 17 -18.74 16.27 12.08
CA THR A 17 -18.68 17.74 12.19
C THR A 17 -18.32 18.38 10.85
N GLU A 18 -17.27 17.90 10.18
CA GLU A 18 -16.84 18.41 8.88
C GLU A 18 -17.90 18.20 7.78
N ALA A 19 -18.61 17.08 7.84
CA ALA A 19 -19.72 16.76 6.94
C ALA A 19 -20.99 17.57 7.19
N GLY A 20 -21.14 18.20 8.38
CA GLY A 20 -22.40 18.79 8.84
C GLY A 20 -23.53 17.77 9.00
N GLU A 21 -23.20 16.50 9.29
CA GLU A 21 -24.14 15.37 9.35
C GLU A 21 -23.90 14.54 10.61
N PRO A 22 -24.55 14.88 11.74
CA PRO A 22 -24.35 14.16 13.02
C PRO A 22 -24.71 12.68 12.95
N SER A 23 -25.65 12.29 12.08
CA SER A 23 -26.12 10.92 11.93
C SER A 23 -25.41 10.12 10.83
N LEU A 24 -24.36 10.68 10.22
CA LEU A 24 -23.61 10.02 9.15
C LEU A 24 -23.04 8.68 9.60
N ASN A 25 -23.41 7.61 8.90
CA ASN A 25 -22.74 6.33 9.01
C ASN A 25 -21.53 6.30 8.04
N ILE A 26 -20.34 6.53 8.59
CA ILE A 26 -19.08 6.60 7.84
C ILE A 26 -18.76 5.25 7.15
N ASN A 27 -19.29 4.15 7.66
CA ASN A 27 -19.11 2.82 7.09
C ASN A 27 -20.06 2.53 5.93
N SER A 28 -21.08 3.36 5.71
CA SER A 28 -21.96 3.26 4.55
C SER A 28 -21.34 3.99 3.37
N THR A 29 -20.82 3.24 2.40
CA THR A 29 -20.24 3.81 1.16
C THR A 29 -21.22 4.68 0.42
N ARG A 30 -22.52 4.35 0.48
CA ARG A 30 -23.60 5.14 -0.13
C ARG A 30 -23.76 6.50 0.54
N GLN A 31 -23.96 6.53 1.88
CA GLN A 31 -24.14 7.77 2.62
C GLN A 31 -22.88 8.65 2.51
N LEU A 32 -21.71 8.03 2.64
CA LEU A 32 -20.43 8.72 2.50
C LEU A 32 -20.28 9.36 1.12
N GLY A 33 -20.62 8.62 0.06
CA GLY A 33 -20.60 9.12 -1.33
C GLY A 33 -21.57 10.27 -1.55
N GLU A 34 -22.77 10.20 -1.01
CA GLU A 34 -23.77 11.27 -1.09
C GLU A 34 -23.26 12.55 -0.38
N VAL A 35 -22.67 12.41 0.79
CA VAL A 35 -22.08 13.55 1.52
C VAL A 35 -20.94 14.17 0.72
N LEU A 36 -19.97 13.38 0.31
CA LEU A 36 -18.75 13.90 -0.35
C LEU A 36 -19.06 14.53 -1.72
N PHE A 37 -19.86 13.86 -2.55
CA PHE A 37 -20.01 14.23 -3.94
C PHE A 37 -21.31 14.98 -4.27
N ALA A 38 -22.42 14.68 -3.61
CA ALA A 38 -23.67 15.39 -3.84
C ALA A 38 -23.77 16.67 -2.98
N LYS A 39 -23.42 16.61 -1.68
CA LYS A 39 -23.52 17.76 -0.77
C LYS A 39 -22.30 18.66 -0.83
N MET A 40 -21.12 18.11 -0.51
CA MET A 40 -19.86 18.87 -0.42
C MET A 40 -19.24 19.15 -1.79
N ARG A 41 -19.63 18.39 -2.83
CA ARG A 41 -19.18 18.56 -4.22
C ARG A 41 -17.67 18.63 -4.36
N ILE A 42 -16.95 17.73 -3.69
CA ILE A 42 -15.47 17.68 -3.71
C ILE A 42 -14.90 17.34 -5.10
N ALA A 43 -15.74 16.92 -6.04
CA ALA A 43 -15.37 16.67 -7.44
C ALA A 43 -16.49 17.17 -8.37
N GLU A 44 -16.12 17.80 -9.50
CA GLU A 44 -17.08 18.23 -10.53
C GLU A 44 -17.73 17.04 -11.24
N LYS A 45 -16.96 16.00 -11.55
CA LYS A 45 -17.41 14.77 -12.21
C LYS A 45 -17.00 13.55 -11.39
N PRO A 46 -17.75 13.21 -10.36
CA PRO A 46 -17.40 12.09 -9.49
C PRO A 46 -17.48 10.75 -10.22
N LYS A 47 -16.54 9.87 -9.92
CA LYS A 47 -16.55 8.50 -10.43
C LYS A 47 -17.72 7.72 -9.85
N MET A 48 -18.44 6.99 -10.71
CA MET A 48 -19.54 6.12 -10.31
C MET A 48 -19.12 4.66 -10.37
N THR A 49 -19.69 3.87 -9.48
CA THR A 49 -19.58 2.40 -9.52
C THR A 49 -20.50 1.81 -10.61
N LYS A 50 -20.32 0.52 -10.91
CA LYS A 50 -21.21 -0.21 -11.81
C LYS A 50 -22.69 -0.18 -11.37
N THR A 51 -22.92 -0.04 -10.06
CA THR A 51 -24.26 0.06 -9.45
C THR A 51 -24.79 1.49 -9.36
N LYS A 52 -24.18 2.42 -10.10
CA LYS A 52 -24.56 3.85 -10.13
C LYS A 52 -24.51 4.54 -8.75
N GLN A 53 -23.62 4.11 -7.87
CA GLN A 53 -23.31 4.80 -6.62
C GLN A 53 -21.99 5.57 -6.77
N PHE A 54 -21.77 6.60 -5.98
CA PHE A 54 -20.51 7.29 -5.94
C PHE A 54 -19.38 6.35 -5.47
N CYS A 55 -18.26 6.37 -6.18
CA CYS A 55 -17.10 5.60 -5.80
C CYS A 55 -16.42 6.26 -4.59
N THR A 56 -16.25 5.49 -3.52
CA THR A 56 -15.54 5.94 -2.31
C THR A 56 -14.38 5.01 -1.98
N ASP A 57 -13.82 4.32 -3.00
CA ASP A 57 -12.66 3.46 -2.84
C ASP A 57 -11.47 4.27 -2.34
N GLU A 58 -10.59 3.64 -1.59
CA GLU A 58 -9.40 4.28 -1.02
C GLU A 58 -8.53 4.93 -2.11
N GLU A 59 -8.28 4.21 -3.21
CA GLU A 59 -7.51 4.71 -4.35
C GLU A 59 -8.13 5.98 -4.96
N TYR A 60 -9.45 6.02 -5.10
CA TYR A 60 -10.14 7.20 -5.62
C TYR A 60 -10.14 8.36 -4.63
N LEU A 61 -10.42 8.10 -3.36
CA LEU A 61 -10.36 9.13 -2.32
C LEU A 61 -8.94 9.71 -2.16
N GLN A 62 -7.90 8.89 -2.33
CA GLN A 62 -6.51 9.35 -2.26
C GLN A 62 -6.19 10.45 -3.29
N THR A 63 -6.91 10.54 -4.41
CA THR A 63 -6.73 11.63 -5.39
C THR A 63 -7.19 13.00 -4.87
N PHE A 64 -7.97 13.02 -3.81
CA PHE A 64 -8.46 14.22 -3.12
C PHE A 64 -7.76 14.46 -1.78
N ALA A 65 -6.82 13.60 -1.39
CA ALA A 65 -6.03 13.78 -0.17
C ALA A 65 -5.29 15.13 -0.18
N HIS A 66 -5.18 15.74 0.98
CA HIS A 66 -4.58 17.08 1.21
C HIS A 66 -5.29 18.24 0.50
N LYS A 67 -6.37 17.98 -0.25
CA LYS A 67 -7.22 19.01 -0.86
C LYS A 67 -8.48 19.27 -0.04
N HIS A 68 -8.97 18.25 0.62
CA HIS A 68 -10.20 18.28 1.41
C HIS A 68 -9.96 17.58 2.74
N ARG A 69 -10.05 18.31 3.83
CA ARG A 69 -9.83 17.80 5.19
C ARG A 69 -10.68 16.55 5.52
N ILE A 70 -11.95 16.55 5.09
CA ILE A 70 -12.82 15.40 5.32
C ILE A 70 -12.27 14.11 4.70
N VAL A 71 -11.61 14.21 3.55
CA VAL A 71 -11.01 13.04 2.87
C VAL A 71 -9.84 12.49 3.68
N ASP A 72 -8.98 13.37 4.19
CA ASP A 72 -7.84 12.97 5.03
C ASP A 72 -8.34 12.26 6.31
N LEU A 73 -9.37 12.81 6.96
CA LEU A 73 -10.00 12.20 8.14
C LEU A 73 -10.60 10.81 7.84
N ILE A 74 -11.27 10.67 6.67
CA ILE A 74 -11.87 9.38 6.27
C ILE A 74 -10.79 8.34 5.97
N LEU A 75 -9.71 8.71 5.30
CA LEU A 75 -8.59 7.82 5.02
C LEU A 75 -7.91 7.35 6.31
N GLU A 76 -7.68 8.26 7.24
CA GLU A 76 -7.13 7.96 8.55
C GLU A 76 -8.07 7.03 9.35
N TYR A 77 -9.36 7.35 9.41
CA TYR A 77 -10.37 6.51 10.06
C TYR A 77 -10.38 5.08 9.52
N ARG A 78 -10.33 4.92 8.20
CA ARG A 78 -10.28 3.58 7.57
C ARG A 78 -9.01 2.83 7.92
N GLY A 79 -7.87 3.52 7.98
CA GLY A 79 -6.61 2.95 8.42
C GLY A 79 -6.68 2.42 9.85
N VAL A 80 -7.12 3.27 10.79
CA VAL A 80 -7.28 2.92 12.21
C VAL A 80 -8.27 1.76 12.37
N LYS A 81 -9.43 1.82 11.70
CA LYS A 81 -10.45 0.77 11.74
C LYS A 81 -9.91 -0.58 11.26
N LYS A 82 -9.17 -0.58 10.14
CA LYS A 82 -8.56 -1.79 9.60
C LYS A 82 -7.57 -2.40 10.58
N LEU A 83 -6.72 -1.58 11.21
CA LEU A 83 -5.78 -2.05 12.23
C LEU A 83 -6.50 -2.66 13.42
N LEU A 84 -7.52 -1.99 13.92
CA LEU A 84 -8.30 -2.44 15.06
C LEU A 84 -9.00 -3.78 14.76
N SER A 85 -9.82 -3.83 13.72
CA SER A 85 -10.64 -5.01 13.40
C SER A 85 -9.83 -6.21 12.92
N THR A 86 -8.79 -5.98 12.10
CA THR A 86 -8.05 -7.08 11.46
C THR A 86 -6.97 -7.67 12.36
N TYR A 87 -6.35 -6.83 13.19
CA TYR A 87 -5.20 -7.27 13.98
C TYR A 87 -5.47 -7.23 15.48
N VAL A 88 -5.92 -6.10 16.02
CA VAL A 88 -5.98 -5.91 17.46
C VAL A 88 -7.12 -6.70 18.11
N GLU A 89 -8.27 -6.79 17.45
CA GLU A 89 -9.44 -7.53 17.93
C GLU A 89 -9.45 -8.98 17.45
N ALA A 90 -9.11 -9.22 16.19
CA ALA A 90 -9.23 -10.55 15.60
C ALA A 90 -8.09 -11.50 16.03
N LEU A 91 -6.83 -11.04 16.03
CA LEU A 91 -5.70 -11.95 16.28
C LEU A 91 -5.73 -12.60 17.68
N PRO A 92 -6.07 -11.89 18.79
CA PRO A 92 -6.16 -12.54 20.10
C PRO A 92 -7.20 -13.65 20.16
N GLN A 93 -8.27 -13.57 19.36
CA GLN A 93 -9.33 -14.59 19.32
C GLN A 93 -8.89 -15.86 18.58
N LEU A 94 -7.83 -15.78 17.79
CA LEU A 94 -7.27 -16.88 17.02
C LEU A 94 -6.15 -17.62 17.75
N VAL A 95 -5.83 -17.22 18.97
CA VAL A 95 -4.83 -17.92 19.79
C VAL A 95 -5.35 -19.31 20.14
N ASN A 96 -4.62 -20.33 19.72
CA ASN A 96 -4.90 -21.73 20.06
C ASN A 96 -4.67 -21.95 21.56
N ARG A 97 -5.69 -22.43 22.26
CA ARG A 97 -5.66 -22.60 23.74
C ARG A 97 -4.63 -23.63 24.21
N THR A 98 -4.30 -24.61 23.37
CA THR A 98 -3.34 -25.67 23.72
C THR A 98 -1.90 -25.21 23.52
N THR A 99 -1.62 -24.47 22.44
CA THR A 99 -0.26 -24.06 22.09
C THR A 99 0.10 -22.65 22.55
N GLY A 100 -0.91 -21.83 22.91
CA GLY A 100 -0.73 -20.40 23.21
C GLY A 100 -0.32 -19.56 21.99
N ARG A 101 -0.45 -20.09 20.76
CA ARG A 101 0.06 -19.49 19.53
C ARG A 101 -1.04 -19.27 18.50
N ILE A 102 -0.75 -18.39 17.54
CA ILE A 102 -1.55 -18.21 16.33
C ILE A 102 -0.93 -19.07 15.22
N HIS A 103 -1.76 -19.89 14.58
CA HIS A 103 -1.38 -20.76 13.49
C HIS A 103 -2.07 -20.32 12.21
N THR A 104 -1.32 -19.88 11.22
CA THR A 104 -1.84 -19.60 9.87
C THR A 104 -1.75 -20.83 8.98
N SER A 105 -2.52 -20.83 7.91
CA SER A 105 -2.39 -21.80 6.82
C SER A 105 -1.76 -21.13 5.61
N PHE A 106 -0.66 -21.70 5.10
CA PHE A 106 -0.04 -21.27 3.85
C PHE A 106 -0.55 -22.12 2.69
N ASN A 107 -1.13 -21.47 1.68
CA ASN A 107 -1.66 -22.13 0.50
C ASN A 107 -0.71 -21.96 -0.69
N GLN A 108 -0.32 -23.05 -1.33
CA GLN A 108 0.68 -23.06 -2.40
C GLN A 108 0.07 -22.90 -3.81
N ALA A 109 -1.20 -23.21 -3.99
CA ALA A 109 -1.85 -23.32 -5.30
C ALA A 109 -3.04 -22.35 -5.50
N VAL A 110 -3.15 -21.29 -4.69
CA VAL A 110 -4.29 -20.36 -4.75
C VAL A 110 -4.02 -19.15 -5.64
N THR A 111 -2.77 -18.67 -5.66
CA THR A 111 -2.43 -17.49 -6.46
C THR A 111 -2.06 -17.86 -7.88
N ALA A 112 -2.51 -17.07 -8.85
CA ALA A 112 -2.15 -17.26 -10.26
C ALA A 112 -0.64 -17.08 -10.54
N THR A 113 0.07 -16.41 -9.64
CA THR A 113 1.50 -16.10 -9.77
C THR A 113 2.43 -17.14 -9.15
N GLY A 114 1.89 -18.23 -8.56
CA GLY A 114 2.68 -19.21 -7.83
C GLY A 114 3.21 -18.75 -6.46
N ARG A 115 2.83 -17.55 -6.01
CA ARG A 115 3.19 -17.08 -4.66
C ARG A 115 2.34 -17.78 -3.61
N LEU A 116 2.88 -17.92 -2.39
CA LEU A 116 2.10 -18.38 -1.24
C LEU A 116 1.03 -17.35 -0.88
N SER A 117 -0.11 -17.80 -0.42
CA SER A 117 -1.07 -16.99 0.31
C SER A 117 -1.22 -17.50 1.74
N SER A 118 -1.55 -16.58 2.65
CA SER A 118 -1.72 -16.89 4.08
C SER A 118 -3.16 -16.61 4.48
N THR A 119 -3.79 -17.59 5.17
CA THR A 119 -5.19 -17.51 5.60
C THR A 119 -5.38 -18.03 7.03
N ASN A 120 -6.39 -17.50 7.70
CA ASN A 120 -6.84 -17.93 9.03
C ASN A 120 -5.75 -17.88 10.13
N PRO A 121 -5.11 -16.73 10.37
CA PRO A 121 -5.25 -15.40 9.75
C PRO A 121 -4.29 -15.19 8.58
N ASN A 122 -4.51 -14.10 7.79
CA ASN A 122 -3.52 -13.66 6.82
C ASN A 122 -2.39 -12.89 7.54
N LEU A 123 -1.24 -13.53 7.72
CA LEU A 123 -0.06 -12.95 8.35
C LEU A 123 0.89 -12.24 7.35
N GLN A 124 0.65 -12.35 6.04
CA GLN A 124 1.48 -11.69 5.03
C GLN A 124 1.20 -10.18 4.91
N ASN A 125 0.06 -9.71 5.41
CA ASN A 125 -0.38 -8.31 5.29
C ASN A 125 -0.21 -7.50 6.58
N ILE A 126 0.60 -7.98 7.53
CA ILE A 126 0.88 -7.22 8.77
C ILE A 126 1.55 -5.89 8.38
N PRO A 127 0.97 -4.74 8.75
CA PRO A 127 1.48 -3.45 8.33
C PRO A 127 2.87 -3.18 8.90
N VAL A 128 3.70 -2.46 8.12
CA VAL A 128 5.09 -2.18 8.46
C VAL A 128 5.47 -0.71 8.24
N ARG A 129 4.67 0.03 7.46
CA ARG A 129 5.05 1.37 6.99
C ARG A 129 4.79 2.45 8.03
N ASP A 130 3.65 2.38 8.71
CA ASP A 130 3.26 3.34 9.73
C ASP A 130 3.71 2.89 11.14
N GLU A 131 3.70 3.83 12.07
CA GLU A 131 4.14 3.58 13.45
C GLU A 131 3.23 2.58 14.17
N MET A 132 1.92 2.69 13.96
CA MET A 132 0.95 1.82 14.61
C MET A 132 1.08 0.37 14.10
N GLY A 133 1.30 0.18 12.80
CA GLY A 133 1.60 -1.11 12.21
C GLY A 133 2.88 -1.73 12.79
N ARG A 134 3.93 -0.92 12.99
CA ARG A 134 5.16 -1.38 13.66
C ARG A 134 4.91 -1.81 15.10
N ARG A 135 4.00 -1.12 15.83
CA ARG A 135 3.60 -1.53 17.19
C ARG A 135 2.89 -2.89 17.19
N ILE A 136 2.02 -3.14 16.21
CA ILE A 136 1.36 -4.45 16.04
C ILE A 136 2.40 -5.55 15.80
N ARG A 137 3.40 -5.31 14.98
CA ARG A 137 4.48 -6.28 14.74
C ARG A 137 5.26 -6.66 16.00
N LYS A 138 5.40 -5.76 16.96
CA LYS A 138 6.05 -6.04 18.25
C LYS A 138 5.30 -7.08 19.09
N ALA A 139 4.03 -7.36 18.80
CA ALA A 139 3.27 -8.41 19.47
C ALA A 139 3.66 -9.84 18.99
N PHE A 140 4.36 -9.95 17.87
CA PHE A 140 4.90 -11.21 17.39
C PHE A 140 6.29 -11.41 18.01
N ILE A 141 6.36 -12.34 18.93
CA ILE A 141 7.54 -12.65 19.73
C ILE A 141 8.00 -14.09 19.47
N PRO A 142 9.27 -14.44 19.72
CA PRO A 142 9.72 -15.82 19.70
C PRO A 142 9.03 -16.63 20.79
N SER A 143 9.24 -17.94 20.77
CA SER A 143 8.61 -18.89 21.71
C SER A 143 8.97 -18.66 23.15
N ASP A 144 10.24 -18.34 23.38
CA ASP A 144 10.90 -18.19 24.65
C ASP A 144 12.24 -17.43 24.44
N ASP A 145 13.01 -17.26 25.48
CA ASP A 145 14.26 -16.48 25.49
C ASP A 145 15.40 -17.18 24.71
N ASP A 146 15.29 -18.51 24.47
CA ASP A 146 16.28 -19.27 23.71
C ASP A 146 16.03 -19.23 22.19
N HIS A 147 14.92 -18.60 21.76
CA HIS A 147 14.54 -18.50 20.36
C HIS A 147 14.61 -17.04 19.86
N LEU A 148 14.92 -16.90 18.57
CA LEU A 148 14.93 -15.62 17.86
C LEU A 148 14.03 -15.67 16.63
N LEU A 149 13.46 -14.53 16.27
CA LEU A 149 12.81 -14.36 14.98
C LEU A 149 13.87 -13.98 13.94
N LEU A 150 14.11 -14.85 12.96
CA LEU A 150 14.93 -14.56 11.79
C LEU A 150 14.06 -14.05 10.66
N SER A 151 14.40 -12.88 10.11
CA SER A 151 13.80 -12.35 8.88
C SER A 151 14.89 -12.22 7.82
N ALA A 152 14.75 -12.98 6.75
CA ALA A 152 15.64 -12.93 5.60
C ALA A 152 14.85 -12.74 4.32
N ASP A 153 15.34 -11.89 3.41
CA ASP A 153 14.72 -11.61 2.12
C ASP A 153 15.79 -11.60 1.03
N TYR A 154 15.42 -12.09 -0.15
CA TYR A 154 16.30 -12.03 -1.32
C TYR A 154 16.37 -10.61 -1.85
N SER A 155 17.59 -10.08 -1.96
CA SER A 155 17.80 -8.75 -2.50
C SER A 155 17.45 -8.71 -4.00
N GLN A 156 16.35 -8.02 -4.33
CA GLN A 156 15.93 -7.75 -5.70
C GLN A 156 15.83 -9.01 -6.60
N VAL A 157 15.36 -10.13 -6.06
CA VAL A 157 15.36 -11.43 -6.77
C VAL A 157 14.65 -11.36 -8.12
N GLU A 158 13.55 -10.63 -8.23
CA GLU A 158 12.78 -10.50 -9.48
C GLU A 158 13.58 -9.77 -10.56
N LEU A 159 14.31 -8.71 -10.22
CA LEU A 159 15.21 -8.01 -11.15
C LEU A 159 16.41 -8.87 -11.55
N ARG A 160 16.95 -9.66 -10.63
CA ARG A 160 18.05 -10.60 -10.94
C ARG A 160 17.60 -11.70 -11.89
N LEU A 161 16.41 -12.25 -11.68
CA LEU A 161 15.81 -13.21 -12.60
C LEU A 161 15.53 -12.58 -13.97
N MET A 162 15.04 -11.34 -14.00
CA MET A 162 14.83 -10.62 -15.25
C MET A 162 16.14 -10.39 -15.99
N ALA A 163 17.20 -9.94 -15.31
CA ALA A 163 18.54 -9.81 -15.91
C ALA A 163 19.03 -11.11 -16.52
N HIS A 164 18.86 -12.22 -15.80
CA HIS A 164 19.27 -13.54 -16.27
C HIS A 164 18.47 -14.00 -17.50
N LEU A 165 17.14 -13.87 -17.46
CA LEU A 165 16.25 -14.35 -18.53
C LEU A 165 16.29 -13.47 -19.78
N SER A 166 16.46 -12.15 -19.65
CA SER A 166 16.58 -11.22 -20.78
C SER A 166 17.94 -11.22 -21.43
N GLY A 167 18.99 -11.60 -20.69
CA GLY A 167 20.38 -11.45 -21.13
C GLY A 167 20.83 -9.99 -21.24
N ASP A 168 20.13 -9.04 -20.61
CA ASP A 168 20.51 -7.62 -20.63
C ASP A 168 21.86 -7.41 -19.95
N GLU A 169 22.88 -7.15 -20.75
CA GLU A 169 24.28 -7.01 -20.29
C GLU A 169 24.41 -5.86 -19.29
N ALA A 170 23.72 -4.73 -19.50
CA ALA A 170 23.81 -3.59 -18.61
C ALA A 170 23.23 -3.89 -17.22
N LEU A 171 22.12 -4.62 -17.18
CA LEU A 171 21.49 -5.04 -15.94
C LEU A 171 22.32 -6.11 -15.22
N ILE A 172 22.91 -7.05 -15.98
CA ILE A 172 23.81 -8.09 -15.45
C ILE A 172 25.06 -7.46 -14.84
N GLU A 173 25.72 -6.55 -15.55
CA GLU A 173 26.93 -5.87 -15.07
C GLU A 173 26.66 -5.01 -13.82
N ALA A 174 25.52 -4.28 -13.81
CA ALA A 174 25.13 -3.53 -12.63
C ALA A 174 24.99 -4.42 -11.39
N PHE A 175 24.41 -5.62 -11.52
CA PHE A 175 24.34 -6.59 -10.43
C PHE A 175 25.70 -7.16 -10.03
N ARG A 176 26.60 -7.42 -10.99
CA ARG A 176 27.96 -7.90 -10.73
C ARG A 176 28.78 -6.89 -9.95
N HIS A 177 28.62 -5.61 -10.26
CA HIS A 177 29.29 -4.52 -9.55
C HIS A 177 28.60 -4.08 -8.25
N GLY A 178 27.48 -4.71 -7.89
CA GLY A 178 26.72 -4.35 -6.69
C GLY A 178 26.07 -2.98 -6.75
N GLU A 179 25.79 -2.49 -7.96
CA GLU A 179 25.15 -1.20 -8.18
C GLU A 179 23.69 -1.19 -7.76
N ASP A 180 23.22 -0.03 -7.32
CA ASP A 180 21.80 0.19 -7.04
C ASP A 180 21.04 0.42 -8.35
N ILE A 181 20.43 -0.64 -8.88
CA ILE A 181 19.66 -0.62 -10.13
C ILE A 181 18.63 0.50 -10.15
N HIS A 182 17.94 0.73 -9.03
CA HIS A 182 16.94 1.79 -8.98
C HIS A 182 17.57 3.18 -9.05
N ARG A 183 18.79 3.34 -8.54
CA ARG A 183 19.54 4.58 -8.64
C ARG A 183 20.08 4.79 -10.05
N ALA A 184 20.59 3.75 -10.68
CA ALA A 184 21.01 3.79 -12.08
C ALA A 184 19.84 4.11 -13.02
N THR A 185 18.69 3.44 -12.84
CA THR A 185 17.46 3.76 -13.58
C THR A 185 17.01 5.21 -13.34
N ALA A 186 17.10 5.70 -12.10
CA ALA A 186 16.74 7.08 -11.80
C ALA A 186 17.63 8.08 -12.55
N ALA A 187 18.94 7.86 -12.59
CA ALA A 187 19.88 8.70 -13.32
C ALA A 187 19.51 8.80 -14.81
N ARG A 188 19.19 7.66 -15.44
CA ARG A 188 18.74 7.61 -16.84
C ARG A 188 17.37 8.30 -17.02
N LEU A 189 16.40 7.98 -16.17
CA LEU A 189 15.03 8.43 -16.28
C LEU A 189 14.89 9.95 -16.16
N PHE A 190 15.67 10.53 -15.26
CA PHE A 190 15.63 11.99 -15.01
C PHE A 190 16.74 12.76 -15.72
N GLY A 191 17.64 12.07 -16.45
CA GLY A 191 18.75 12.68 -17.16
C GLY A 191 19.75 13.42 -16.24
N ILE A 192 19.97 12.88 -15.04
CA ILE A 192 20.84 13.48 -14.01
C ILE A 192 22.02 12.56 -13.69
N PRO A 193 23.16 13.10 -13.26
CA PRO A 193 24.28 12.31 -12.77
C PRO A 193 23.88 11.40 -11.61
N LEU A 194 24.51 10.22 -11.53
CA LEU A 194 24.22 9.25 -10.45
C LEU A 194 24.40 9.85 -9.05
N ALA A 195 25.35 10.77 -8.88
CA ALA A 195 25.61 11.46 -7.62
C ALA A 195 24.45 12.37 -7.17
N GLU A 196 23.66 12.89 -8.12
CA GLU A 196 22.55 13.82 -7.88
C GLU A 196 21.20 13.09 -7.69
N VAL A 197 21.18 11.77 -7.77
CA VAL A 197 19.97 10.98 -7.57
C VAL A 197 19.53 11.06 -6.10
N THR A 198 18.39 11.71 -5.89
CA THR A 198 17.77 11.84 -4.58
C THR A 198 17.02 10.56 -4.17
N PRO A 199 16.70 10.37 -2.88
CA PRO A 199 15.84 9.26 -2.43
C PRO A 199 14.47 9.25 -3.13
N GLU A 200 13.94 10.41 -3.50
CA GLU A 200 12.67 10.51 -4.23
C GLU A 200 12.81 10.04 -5.67
N HIS A 201 13.86 10.46 -6.38
CA HIS A 201 14.16 9.95 -7.73
C HIS A 201 14.29 8.44 -7.73
N ARG A 202 15.04 7.89 -6.78
CA ARG A 202 15.20 6.45 -6.59
C ARG A 202 13.87 5.73 -6.33
N ARG A 203 13.00 6.30 -5.51
CA ARG A 203 11.67 5.75 -5.21
C ARG A 203 10.78 5.71 -6.46
N LYS A 204 10.79 6.77 -7.26
CA LYS A 204 10.06 6.84 -8.54
C LYS A 204 10.59 5.80 -9.53
N ALA A 205 11.90 5.70 -9.69
CA ALA A 205 12.52 4.68 -10.55
C ALA A 205 12.21 3.25 -10.08
N LYS A 206 12.20 3.01 -8.76
CA LYS A 206 11.77 1.72 -8.22
C LYS A 206 10.32 1.39 -8.63
N THR A 207 9.43 2.37 -8.60
CA THR A 207 8.02 2.21 -9.01
C THR A 207 7.92 1.90 -10.50
N ALA A 208 8.74 2.56 -11.35
CA ALA A 208 8.79 2.30 -12.78
C ALA A 208 9.32 0.89 -13.06
N ASN A 209 10.47 0.51 -12.49
CA ASN A 209 11.09 -0.80 -12.72
C ASN A 209 10.13 -1.95 -12.40
N PHE A 210 9.54 -1.95 -11.20
CA PHE A 210 8.57 -2.99 -10.85
C PHE A 210 7.26 -2.87 -11.65
N GLY A 211 6.80 -1.64 -11.90
CA GLY A 211 5.61 -1.41 -12.70
C GLY A 211 5.75 -2.03 -14.10
N ILE A 212 6.87 -1.81 -14.78
CA ILE A 212 7.14 -2.33 -16.13
C ILE A 212 7.20 -3.86 -16.12
N ILE A 213 7.91 -4.46 -15.16
CA ILE A 213 7.99 -5.92 -15.02
C ILE A 213 6.60 -6.55 -14.85
N TYR A 214 5.71 -5.88 -14.14
CA TYR A 214 4.33 -6.35 -13.92
C TYR A 214 3.33 -5.85 -14.97
N GLY A 215 3.79 -5.28 -16.08
CA GLY A 215 2.93 -4.86 -17.19
C GLY A 215 2.06 -3.64 -16.89
N ILE A 216 2.58 -2.66 -16.14
CA ILE A 216 1.85 -1.44 -15.85
C ILE A 216 1.52 -0.67 -17.14
N SER A 217 0.29 -0.16 -17.25
CA SER A 217 -0.06 0.75 -18.35
C SER A 217 0.56 2.14 -18.15
N ALA A 218 0.71 2.91 -19.25
CA ALA A 218 1.18 4.29 -19.17
C ALA A 218 0.32 5.16 -18.24
N PHE A 219 -0.99 4.92 -18.22
CA PHE A 219 -1.91 5.59 -17.29
C PHE A 219 -1.60 5.22 -15.83
N GLY A 220 -1.40 3.93 -15.54
CA GLY A 220 -1.05 3.47 -14.19
C GLY A 220 0.30 3.99 -13.73
N LEU A 221 1.30 4.07 -14.63
CA LEU A 221 2.61 4.61 -14.34
C LEU A 221 2.53 6.12 -14.02
N LYS A 222 1.83 6.90 -14.86
CA LYS A 222 1.57 8.32 -14.60
C LYS A 222 0.95 8.55 -13.24
N GLN A 223 -0.08 7.77 -12.90
CA GLN A 223 -0.80 7.91 -11.62
C GLN A 223 0.11 7.64 -10.41
N ARG A 224 1.00 6.64 -10.51
CA ARG A 224 1.91 6.25 -9.41
C ARG A 224 3.14 7.14 -9.28
N MET A 225 3.64 7.66 -10.38
CA MET A 225 4.80 8.56 -10.39
C MET A 225 4.43 10.01 -10.07
N GLY A 226 3.16 10.38 -10.27
CA GLY A 226 2.66 11.74 -10.02
C GLY A 226 3.01 12.71 -11.14
N ASN A 227 4.05 13.49 -10.99
CA ASN A 227 4.39 14.62 -11.84
C ASN A 227 5.02 14.24 -13.20
N ILE A 228 4.42 13.30 -13.94
CA ILE A 228 4.80 12.99 -15.32
C ILE A 228 3.60 13.08 -16.26
N THR A 229 3.85 13.43 -17.52
CA THR A 229 2.84 13.45 -18.57
C THR A 229 2.53 12.04 -19.08
N MET A 230 1.46 11.88 -19.83
CA MET A 230 1.13 10.60 -20.47
C MET A 230 2.18 10.19 -21.51
N GLU A 231 2.77 11.15 -22.20
CA GLU A 231 3.81 10.94 -23.19
C GLU A 231 5.12 10.48 -22.56
N GLU A 232 5.49 11.09 -21.42
CA GLU A 232 6.63 10.65 -20.62
C GLU A 232 6.43 9.25 -20.07
N ALA A 233 5.23 8.93 -19.57
CA ALA A 233 4.92 7.58 -19.10
C ALA A 233 5.03 6.53 -20.22
N LYS A 234 4.59 6.85 -21.44
CA LYS A 234 4.77 5.98 -22.60
C LYS A 234 6.25 5.80 -22.95
N ARG A 235 7.01 6.90 -23.05
CA ARG A 235 8.45 6.82 -23.33
C ARG A 235 9.22 5.98 -22.32
N ILE A 236 8.84 6.04 -21.06
CA ILE A 236 9.45 5.23 -19.99
C ILE A 236 9.15 3.73 -20.16
N ILE A 237 7.99 3.37 -20.70
CA ILE A 237 7.61 1.97 -20.92
C ILE A 237 8.21 1.41 -22.18
N ASP A 238 8.32 2.24 -23.23
CA ASP A 238 8.74 1.83 -24.57
C ASP A 238 10.28 1.84 -24.76
N GLY A 239 11.03 2.53 -23.90
CA GLY A 239 12.49 2.69 -23.94
C GLY A 239 13.22 2.01 -22.82
#